data_603460b84244307f04757989653c0ebd
#
_entry.id   603460b84244307f04757989653c0ebd
#
_cell.length_a   1.000
_cell.length_b   1.000
_cell.length_c   1.000
_cell.angle_alpha   90.00
_cell.angle_beta   90.00
_cell.angle_gamma   90.00
#
_symmetry.space_group_name_H-M   'P 1'
#
loop_
_entity.id
_entity.type
_entity.pdbx_description
1 polymer ?
#
loop_
_entity_poly.entity_id
_entity_poly.type
_entity_poly.pdbx_seq_one_letter_code
_entity_poly.pdbx_strand_id
1 'polypeptide(L)'
;QRDLAMVFQSYALYPHMKVADNMSFALKLAGQPKTEIEDRVKIAADILGLENLLDRLPRELSGGQRQRVAMGRAIVRNPTAFLFDEPLSNLDAKLRVKMRSEIKKLHQRLGKTMIYVTHDQTEAMTLADRIVVLHDGNIAQLGTPLEVYQDPANAFVAGFIGSPEINLLAAKTLGSDAAEVEMTDGTRMPLPGPVTLEKGTPVTYGIRPQHFTVSDTGINAEIVLVEPTGDSQELVVRVGQTELSVVLHNRAILSAGETIFIAPDAGKALLFDTRSGARLR
;
A
#
# COMPACT_ATOMS: atom_id res chain seq x y z
N GLN A 1 19.19 26.57 6.94
CA GLN A 1 17.76 26.21 6.88
C GLN A 1 17.60 25.09 5.87
N ARG A 2 16.74 24.07 6.15
CA ARG A 2 16.63 22.87 5.32
C ARG A 2 15.76 23.02 4.07
N ASP A 3 15.10 24.15 3.85
CA ASP A 3 14.21 24.46 2.72
C ASP A 3 13.19 23.32 2.41
N LEU A 4 12.46 22.90 3.44
CA LEU A 4 11.43 21.86 3.38
C LEU A 4 10.05 22.50 3.53
N ALA A 5 9.04 21.95 2.84
CA ALA A 5 7.64 22.29 3.05
C ALA A 5 6.86 21.04 3.50
N MET A 6 6.00 21.20 4.50
CA MET A 6 5.22 20.11 5.07
C MET A 6 3.73 20.32 4.86
N VAL A 7 3.05 19.26 4.46
CA VAL A 7 1.59 19.15 4.40
C VAL A 7 1.15 18.21 5.50
N PHE A 8 0.40 18.74 6.46
CA PHE A 8 -0.06 18.01 7.63
C PHE A 8 -1.38 17.27 7.37
N GLN A 9 -1.62 16.21 8.11
CA GLN A 9 -2.86 15.42 8.09
C GLN A 9 -4.12 16.28 8.30
N SER A 10 -4.06 17.29 9.18
CA SER A 10 -5.15 18.22 9.47
C SER A 10 -5.28 19.39 8.50
N TYR A 11 -4.46 19.41 7.42
CA TYR A 11 -4.31 20.50 6.45
C TYR A 11 -3.76 21.80 7.04
N ALA A 12 -3.91 22.06 8.33
CA ALA A 12 -3.44 23.24 9.07
C ALA A 12 -3.75 24.59 8.38
N LEU A 13 -4.96 24.71 7.79
CA LEU A 13 -5.39 25.95 7.14
C LEU A 13 -5.79 26.99 8.19
N TYR A 14 -5.49 28.27 7.92
CA TYR A 14 -5.97 29.39 8.70
C TYR A 14 -7.45 29.64 8.38
N PRO A 15 -8.41 29.38 9.31
CA PRO A 15 -9.85 29.35 9.00
C PRO A 15 -10.44 30.72 8.66
N HIS A 16 -9.80 31.79 9.12
CA HIS A 16 -10.22 33.19 8.93
C HIS A 16 -9.60 33.84 7.69
N MET A 17 -8.69 33.15 7.00
CA MET A 17 -8.02 33.64 5.78
C MET A 17 -8.65 33.02 4.55
N LYS A 18 -8.77 33.81 3.48
CA LYS A 18 -9.13 33.32 2.15
C LYS A 18 -8.08 32.30 1.62
N VAL A 19 -8.45 31.53 0.59
CA VAL A 19 -7.53 30.57 -0.06
C VAL A 19 -6.24 31.27 -0.53
N ALA A 20 -6.35 32.39 -1.23
CA ALA A 20 -5.20 33.16 -1.70
C ALA A 20 -4.28 33.60 -0.54
N ASP A 21 -4.87 34.03 0.59
CA ASP A 21 -4.12 34.45 1.78
C ASP A 21 -3.47 33.27 2.50
N ASN A 22 -4.16 32.13 2.59
CA ASN A 22 -3.57 30.89 3.09
C ASN A 22 -2.34 30.50 2.29
N MET A 23 -2.43 30.51 0.96
CA MET A 23 -1.31 30.15 0.07
C MET A 23 -0.15 31.16 0.18
N SER A 24 -0.45 32.45 0.17
CA SER A 24 0.56 33.51 0.18
C SER A 24 1.21 33.76 1.54
N PHE A 25 0.65 33.27 2.64
CA PHE A 25 1.03 33.61 4.01
C PHE A 25 2.56 33.53 4.27
N ALA A 26 3.17 32.39 3.91
CA ALA A 26 4.59 32.17 4.15
C ALA A 26 5.49 33.14 3.33
N LEU A 27 5.06 33.50 2.12
CA LEU A 27 5.79 34.45 1.27
C LEU A 27 5.67 35.88 1.79
N LYS A 28 4.47 36.27 2.28
CA LYS A 28 4.25 37.57 2.94
C LYS A 28 5.12 37.70 4.17
N LEU A 29 5.18 36.65 5.02
CA LEU A 29 6.03 36.63 6.21
C LEU A 29 7.52 36.71 5.88
N ALA A 30 7.94 36.15 4.74
CA ALA A 30 9.31 36.23 4.25
C ALA A 30 9.65 37.58 3.57
N GLY A 31 8.69 38.52 3.52
CA GLY A 31 8.93 39.86 2.93
C GLY A 31 9.07 39.86 1.41
N GLN A 32 8.56 38.85 0.71
CA GLN A 32 8.64 38.80 -0.76
C GLN A 32 7.80 39.92 -1.40
N PRO A 33 8.25 40.42 -2.58
CA PRO A 33 7.50 41.43 -3.34
C PRO A 33 6.09 40.97 -3.70
N LYS A 34 5.10 41.88 -3.63
CA LYS A 34 3.69 41.56 -3.88
C LYS A 34 3.46 40.91 -5.25
N THR A 35 4.12 41.42 -6.28
CA THR A 35 4.05 40.88 -7.65
C THR A 35 4.52 39.44 -7.72
N GLU A 36 5.63 39.09 -7.07
CA GLU A 36 6.16 37.75 -7.02
C GLU A 36 5.21 36.79 -6.25
N ILE A 37 4.60 37.28 -5.16
CA ILE A 37 3.60 36.51 -4.40
C ILE A 37 2.38 36.18 -5.29
N GLU A 38 1.85 37.17 -6.00
CA GLU A 38 0.70 37.03 -6.88
C GLU A 38 0.98 36.01 -7.99
N ASP A 39 2.13 36.10 -8.63
CA ASP A 39 2.57 35.18 -9.68
C ASP A 39 2.70 33.74 -9.16
N ARG A 40 3.37 33.54 -8.03
CA ARG A 40 3.52 32.20 -7.41
C ARG A 40 2.19 31.60 -6.98
N VAL A 41 1.30 32.41 -6.40
CA VAL A 41 -0.05 31.95 -6.03
C VAL A 41 -0.85 31.56 -7.27
N LYS A 42 -0.79 32.35 -8.34
CA LYS A 42 -1.47 32.07 -9.60
C LYS A 42 -0.97 30.75 -10.22
N ILE A 43 0.35 30.56 -10.30
CA ILE A 43 0.95 29.32 -10.80
C ILE A 43 0.49 28.12 -9.97
N ALA A 44 0.54 28.22 -8.65
CA ALA A 44 0.12 27.12 -7.77
C ALA A 44 -1.38 26.86 -7.85
N ALA A 45 -2.20 27.90 -8.01
CA ALA A 45 -3.65 27.77 -8.21
C ALA A 45 -3.97 27.05 -9.53
N ASP A 46 -3.31 27.41 -10.63
CA ASP A 46 -3.43 26.73 -11.93
C ASP A 46 -3.05 25.23 -11.84
N ILE A 47 -1.90 24.94 -11.18
CA ILE A 47 -1.44 23.55 -10.98
C ILE A 47 -2.51 22.70 -10.27
N LEU A 48 -3.22 23.30 -9.31
CA LEU A 48 -4.13 22.60 -8.40
C LEU A 48 -5.61 22.76 -8.77
N GLY A 49 -5.95 23.53 -9.83
CA GLY A 49 -7.33 23.84 -10.20
C GLY A 49 -8.07 24.58 -9.09
N LEU A 50 -7.47 25.65 -8.55
CA LEU A 50 -8.01 26.45 -7.45
C LEU A 50 -8.36 27.89 -7.86
N GLU A 51 -8.24 28.27 -9.13
CA GLU A 51 -8.36 29.65 -9.62
C GLU A 51 -9.70 30.27 -9.21
N ASN A 52 -10.79 29.54 -9.34
CA ASN A 52 -12.14 29.98 -9.01
C ASN A 52 -12.46 29.92 -7.51
N LEU A 53 -11.49 29.52 -6.68
CA LEU A 53 -11.67 29.31 -5.23
C LEU A 53 -10.80 30.27 -4.39
N LEU A 54 -9.97 31.09 -5.02
CA LEU A 54 -8.97 31.94 -4.33
C LEU A 54 -9.60 32.90 -3.31
N ASP A 55 -10.83 33.36 -3.55
CA ASP A 55 -11.55 34.28 -2.67
C ASP A 55 -12.37 33.61 -1.56
N ARG A 56 -12.48 32.29 -1.56
CA ARG A 56 -13.26 31.54 -0.58
C ARG A 56 -12.52 31.34 0.74
N LEU A 57 -13.30 31.12 1.78
CA LEU A 57 -12.80 30.70 3.11
C LEU A 57 -12.72 29.16 3.18
N PRO A 58 -11.85 28.58 4.03
CA PRO A 58 -11.73 27.12 4.19
C PRO A 58 -13.04 26.40 4.52
N ARG A 59 -13.96 27.04 5.26
CA ARG A 59 -15.28 26.47 5.59
C ARG A 59 -16.20 26.28 4.38
N GLU A 60 -15.95 26.99 3.28
CA GLU A 60 -16.72 26.95 2.03
C GLU A 60 -16.20 25.90 1.04
N LEU A 61 -15.17 25.14 1.45
CA LEU A 61 -14.46 24.17 0.61
C LEU A 61 -14.80 22.73 1.03
N SER A 62 -14.83 21.84 0.03
CA SER A 62 -14.85 20.39 0.28
C SER A 62 -13.51 19.91 0.88
N GLY A 63 -13.48 18.67 1.44
CA GLY A 63 -12.26 18.07 1.98
C GLY A 63 -11.10 18.06 1.00
N GLY A 64 -11.31 17.60 -0.24
CA GLY A 64 -10.29 17.60 -1.29
C GLY A 64 -9.88 19.00 -1.75
N GLN A 65 -10.77 20.00 -1.69
CA GLN A 65 -10.39 21.37 -1.97
C GLN A 65 -9.51 21.94 -0.86
N ARG A 66 -9.84 21.69 0.42
CA ARG A 66 -8.98 22.07 1.55
C ARG A 66 -7.60 21.45 1.46
N GLN A 67 -7.52 20.18 1.09
CA GLN A 67 -6.26 19.49 0.88
C GLN A 67 -5.43 20.16 -0.23
N ARG A 68 -6.04 20.45 -1.39
CA ARG A 68 -5.34 21.15 -2.47
C ARG A 68 -4.83 22.52 -2.05
N VAL A 69 -5.58 23.25 -1.21
CA VAL A 69 -5.10 24.52 -0.63
C VAL A 69 -3.88 24.30 0.27
N ALA A 70 -3.87 23.25 1.11
CA ALA A 70 -2.71 22.90 1.93
C ALA A 70 -1.47 22.55 1.08
N MET A 71 -1.67 21.84 -0.04
CA MET A 71 -0.61 21.59 -1.02
C MET A 71 -0.14 22.89 -1.67
N GLY A 72 -1.05 23.80 -2.03
CA GLY A 72 -0.75 25.12 -2.57
C GLY A 72 0.15 25.94 -1.65
N ARG A 73 -0.10 25.94 -0.36
CA ARG A 73 0.77 26.57 0.65
C ARG A 73 2.21 26.06 0.63
N ALA A 74 2.37 24.75 0.34
CA ALA A 74 3.69 24.15 0.23
C ALA A 74 4.35 24.50 -1.12
N ILE A 75 3.61 24.44 -2.23
CA ILE A 75 4.11 24.65 -3.60
C ILE A 75 4.62 26.08 -3.81
N VAL A 76 3.88 27.09 -3.33
CA VAL A 76 4.27 28.51 -3.51
C VAL A 76 5.66 28.82 -2.91
N ARG A 77 6.13 28.05 -1.95
CA ARG A 77 7.45 28.19 -1.35
C ARG A 77 8.57 27.65 -2.25
N ASN A 78 8.22 26.82 -3.25
CA ASN A 78 9.16 26.15 -4.15
C ASN A 78 10.29 25.43 -3.40
N PRO A 79 10.02 24.56 -2.43
CA PRO A 79 11.02 23.96 -1.56
C PRO A 79 11.90 22.95 -2.31
N THR A 80 13.01 22.53 -1.69
CA THR A 80 13.87 21.47 -2.20
C THR A 80 13.19 20.10 -2.11
N ALA A 81 12.40 19.87 -1.05
CA ALA A 81 11.60 18.65 -0.90
C ALA A 81 10.29 18.92 -0.14
N PHE A 82 9.29 18.07 -0.42
CA PHE A 82 8.00 18.07 0.25
C PHE A 82 7.91 16.93 1.26
N LEU A 83 7.28 17.21 2.39
CA LEU A 83 6.92 16.22 3.41
C LEU A 83 5.41 16.13 3.48
N PHE A 84 4.84 14.94 3.28
CA PHE A 84 3.42 14.67 3.41
C PHE A 84 3.19 13.72 4.58
N ASP A 85 2.41 14.17 5.56
CA ASP A 85 2.08 13.39 6.76
C ASP A 85 0.61 12.96 6.67
N GLU A 86 0.39 11.74 6.21
CA GLU A 86 -0.92 11.11 5.98
C GLU A 86 -1.96 12.04 5.32
N PRO A 87 -1.66 12.68 4.18
CA PRO A 87 -2.49 13.76 3.67
C PRO A 87 -3.88 13.32 3.20
N LEU A 88 -4.11 12.01 2.94
CA LEU A 88 -5.37 11.47 2.42
C LEU A 88 -6.24 10.76 3.48
N SER A 89 -5.77 10.61 4.71
CA SER A 89 -6.43 9.82 5.77
C SER A 89 -7.85 10.31 6.10
N ASN A 90 -8.11 11.62 6.02
CA ASN A 90 -9.39 12.25 6.35
C ASN A 90 -10.37 12.35 5.17
N LEU A 91 -10.13 11.64 4.07
CA LEU A 91 -10.97 11.66 2.87
C LEU A 91 -11.79 10.37 2.74
N ASP A 92 -12.99 10.50 2.16
CA ASP A 92 -13.76 9.34 1.72
C ASP A 92 -13.05 8.57 0.60
N ALA A 93 -13.42 7.30 0.40
CA ALA A 93 -12.76 6.38 -0.54
C ALA A 93 -12.71 6.93 -1.97
N LYS A 94 -13.83 7.49 -2.48
CA LYS A 94 -13.91 8.02 -3.86
C LYS A 94 -13.01 9.24 -4.04
N LEU A 95 -13.00 10.13 -3.06
CA LEU A 95 -12.17 11.33 -3.10
C LEU A 95 -10.69 10.97 -2.94
N ARG A 96 -10.36 9.96 -2.11
CA ARG A 96 -8.99 9.44 -1.93
C ARG A 96 -8.40 8.93 -3.23
N VAL A 97 -9.15 8.13 -4.02
CA VAL A 97 -8.72 7.65 -5.35
C VAL A 97 -8.39 8.83 -6.27
N LYS A 98 -9.28 9.84 -6.33
CA LYS A 98 -9.06 11.03 -7.15
C LYS A 98 -7.82 11.81 -6.70
N MET A 99 -7.67 12.03 -5.41
CA MET A 99 -6.56 12.81 -4.86
C MET A 99 -5.21 12.09 -5.01
N ARG A 100 -5.16 10.75 -4.93
CA ARG A 100 -3.96 9.97 -5.27
C ARG A 100 -3.48 10.28 -6.69
N SER A 101 -4.39 10.22 -7.66
CA SER A 101 -4.06 10.54 -9.06
C SER A 101 -3.54 11.98 -9.20
N GLU A 102 -4.14 12.95 -8.50
CA GLU A 102 -3.69 14.34 -8.52
C GLU A 102 -2.30 14.52 -7.90
N ILE A 103 -2.01 13.83 -6.78
CA ILE A 103 -0.67 13.85 -6.16
C ILE A 103 0.39 13.24 -7.10
N LYS A 104 0.07 12.11 -7.76
CA LYS A 104 1.01 11.49 -8.72
C LYS A 104 1.31 12.42 -9.89
N LYS A 105 0.29 13.06 -10.48
CA LYS A 105 0.47 14.08 -11.54
C LYS A 105 1.29 15.27 -11.05
N LEU A 106 1.01 15.74 -9.83
CA LEU A 106 1.75 16.84 -9.23
C LEU A 106 3.23 16.49 -9.04
N HIS A 107 3.54 15.29 -8.53
CA HIS A 107 4.91 14.81 -8.41
C HIS A 107 5.63 14.83 -9.77
N GLN A 108 5.00 14.27 -10.81
CA GLN A 108 5.56 14.27 -12.16
C GLN A 108 5.78 15.69 -12.72
N ARG A 109 4.84 16.62 -12.47
CA ARG A 109 4.92 18.02 -12.95
C ARG A 109 6.00 18.82 -12.23
N LEU A 110 6.18 18.61 -10.93
CA LEU A 110 7.15 19.35 -10.12
C LEU A 110 8.56 18.79 -10.21
N GLY A 111 8.74 17.49 -10.43
CA GLY A 111 10.05 16.81 -10.47
C GLY A 111 10.85 16.95 -9.17
N LYS A 112 10.18 17.16 -8.03
CA LYS A 112 10.79 17.37 -6.72
C LYS A 112 10.70 16.12 -5.85
N THR A 113 11.64 15.95 -4.95
CA THR A 113 11.56 14.87 -3.95
C THR A 113 10.35 15.07 -3.04
N MET A 114 9.55 14.01 -2.88
CA MET A 114 8.42 13.95 -1.95
C MET A 114 8.60 12.80 -0.98
N ILE A 115 8.63 13.09 0.31
CA ILE A 115 8.58 12.08 1.36
C ILE A 115 7.12 12.00 1.81
N TYR A 116 6.51 10.82 1.66
CA TYR A 116 5.10 10.60 1.90
C TYR A 116 4.91 9.53 2.96
N VAL A 117 4.29 9.89 4.08
CA VAL A 117 3.93 8.97 5.16
C VAL A 117 2.48 8.52 4.95
N THR A 118 2.25 7.23 5.00
CA THR A 118 0.91 6.63 4.91
C THR A 118 0.88 5.28 5.61
N HIS A 119 -0.30 4.90 6.09
CA HIS A 119 -0.63 3.54 6.51
C HIS A 119 -1.47 2.80 5.45
N ASP A 120 -1.86 3.46 4.36
CA ASP A 120 -2.61 2.86 3.25
C ASP A 120 -1.63 2.25 2.23
N GLN A 121 -1.69 0.91 2.11
CA GLN A 121 -0.82 0.15 1.21
C GLN A 121 -1.03 0.54 -0.26
N THR A 122 -2.28 0.85 -0.66
CA THR A 122 -2.58 1.24 -2.03
C THR A 122 -1.94 2.59 -2.38
N GLU A 123 -1.88 3.52 -1.41
CA GLU A 123 -1.16 4.78 -1.58
C GLU A 123 0.33 4.52 -1.75
N ALA A 124 0.95 3.74 -0.87
CA ALA A 124 2.37 3.40 -0.94
C ALA A 124 2.71 2.75 -2.30
N MET A 125 1.95 1.72 -2.70
CA MET A 125 2.20 0.97 -3.94
C MET A 125 2.01 1.80 -5.21
N THR A 126 1.08 2.77 -5.21
CA THR A 126 0.73 3.53 -6.42
C THR A 126 1.48 4.87 -6.57
N LEU A 127 1.81 5.51 -5.45
CA LEU A 127 2.45 6.82 -5.46
C LEU A 127 3.97 6.74 -5.49
N ALA A 128 4.56 5.81 -4.72
CA ALA A 128 5.98 5.80 -4.46
C ALA A 128 6.82 5.31 -5.65
N ASP A 129 8.03 5.84 -5.78
CA ASP A 129 9.12 5.26 -6.56
C ASP A 129 9.93 4.29 -5.70
N ARG A 130 10.02 4.55 -4.38
CA ARG A 130 10.62 3.68 -3.37
C ARG A 130 9.78 3.68 -2.09
N ILE A 131 9.59 2.51 -1.51
CA ILE A 131 8.90 2.29 -0.24
C ILE A 131 9.91 1.97 0.85
N VAL A 132 9.76 2.60 2.00
CA VAL A 132 10.44 2.23 3.24
C VAL A 132 9.38 1.63 4.17
N VAL A 133 9.49 0.35 4.47
CA VAL A 133 8.66 -0.32 5.48
C VAL A 133 9.37 -0.20 6.83
N LEU A 134 8.67 0.38 7.81
CA LEU A 134 9.16 0.54 9.18
C LEU A 134 8.50 -0.48 10.10
N HIS A 135 9.29 -1.08 10.98
CA HIS A 135 8.82 -1.98 12.04
C HIS A 135 9.60 -1.69 13.32
N ASP A 136 8.90 -1.37 14.41
CA ASP A 136 9.47 -1.03 15.70
C ASP A 136 10.62 0.00 15.62
N GLY A 137 10.43 1.05 14.80
CA GLY A 137 11.42 2.13 14.63
C GLY A 137 12.61 1.76 13.74
N ASN A 138 12.67 0.56 13.20
CA ASN A 138 13.74 0.09 12.31
C ASN A 138 13.23 -0.04 10.87
N ILE A 139 14.15 0.07 9.90
CA ILE A 139 13.82 -0.19 8.50
C ILE A 139 13.78 -1.71 8.29
N ALA A 140 12.58 -2.25 8.07
CA ALA A 140 12.37 -3.66 7.75
C ALA A 140 12.73 -3.98 6.30
N GLN A 141 12.38 -3.07 5.37
CA GLN A 141 12.79 -3.17 3.96
C GLN A 141 12.73 -1.79 3.29
N LEU A 142 13.59 -1.62 2.29
CA LEU A 142 13.60 -0.49 1.37
C LEU A 142 13.71 -1.05 -0.06
N GLY A 143 12.77 -0.66 -0.94
CA GLY A 143 12.77 -1.11 -2.34
C GLY A 143 11.73 -0.37 -3.17
N THR A 144 11.65 -0.71 -4.45
CA THR A 144 10.52 -0.32 -5.30
C THR A 144 9.24 -1.01 -4.83
N PRO A 145 8.05 -0.49 -5.15
CA PRO A 145 6.78 -1.14 -4.81
C PRO A 145 6.74 -2.62 -5.20
N LEU A 146 7.21 -2.94 -6.41
CA LEU A 146 7.19 -4.30 -6.94
C LEU A 146 8.16 -5.22 -6.19
N GLU A 147 9.37 -4.76 -5.87
CA GLU A 147 10.35 -5.53 -5.08
C GLU A 147 9.80 -5.85 -3.69
N VAL A 148 9.24 -4.84 -2.98
CA VAL A 148 8.70 -5.04 -1.63
C VAL A 148 7.52 -6.03 -1.64
N TYR A 149 6.71 -6.03 -2.70
CA TYR A 149 5.57 -6.94 -2.85
C TYR A 149 5.98 -8.36 -3.25
N GLN A 150 6.91 -8.52 -4.21
CA GLN A 150 7.27 -9.81 -4.80
C GLN A 150 8.39 -10.54 -4.03
N ASP A 151 9.34 -9.79 -3.49
CA ASP A 151 10.48 -10.34 -2.75
C ASP A 151 10.62 -9.67 -1.35
N PRO A 152 9.64 -9.87 -0.45
CA PRO A 152 9.68 -9.34 0.89
C PRO A 152 10.87 -9.92 1.67
N ALA A 153 11.58 -9.06 2.39
CA ALA A 153 12.77 -9.44 3.16
C ALA A 153 12.45 -10.35 4.36
N ASN A 154 11.22 -10.29 4.84
CA ASN A 154 10.77 -11.10 5.98
C ASN A 154 9.25 -11.27 5.99
N ALA A 155 8.74 -12.15 6.86
CA ALA A 155 7.32 -12.46 6.99
C ALA A 155 6.48 -11.23 7.39
N PHE A 156 7.03 -10.31 8.18
CA PHE A 156 6.35 -9.06 8.55
C PHE A 156 6.07 -8.20 7.32
N VAL A 157 7.07 -7.97 6.48
CA VAL A 157 6.88 -7.18 5.23
C VAL A 157 5.90 -7.88 4.30
N ALA A 158 5.97 -9.22 4.19
CA ALA A 158 5.06 -10.01 3.38
C ALA A 158 3.60 -9.85 3.82
N GLY A 159 3.33 -9.89 5.13
CA GLY A 159 2.02 -9.67 5.74
C GLY A 159 1.56 -8.22 5.64
N PHE A 160 2.47 -7.28 5.88
CA PHE A 160 2.12 -5.86 5.86
C PHE A 160 1.78 -5.32 4.46
N ILE A 161 2.36 -5.88 3.38
CA ILE A 161 2.17 -5.42 2.00
C ILE A 161 1.32 -6.41 1.21
N GLY A 162 0.14 -5.96 0.78
CA GLY A 162 -0.81 -6.72 -0.04
C GLY A 162 -2.17 -6.86 0.62
N SER A 163 -3.23 -6.72 -0.19
CA SER A 163 -4.64 -6.91 0.22
C SER A 163 -5.32 -7.83 -0.78
N PRO A 164 -5.93 -8.94 -0.31
CA PRO A 164 -5.87 -9.45 1.06
C PRO A 164 -4.46 -9.85 1.52
N GLU A 165 -4.30 -10.02 2.84
CA GLU A 165 -3.02 -10.39 3.45
C GLU A 165 -2.54 -11.76 2.94
N ILE A 166 -1.22 -11.96 2.87
CA ILE A 166 -0.61 -13.22 2.49
C ILE A 166 -0.95 -14.33 3.52
N ASN A 167 -1.24 -15.54 3.05
CA ASN A 167 -1.33 -16.71 3.92
C ASN A 167 0.06 -17.07 4.42
N LEU A 168 0.28 -17.06 5.73
CA LEU A 168 1.51 -17.47 6.41
C LEU A 168 1.23 -18.74 7.20
N LEU A 169 1.76 -19.88 6.73
CA LEU A 169 1.41 -21.21 7.22
C LEU A 169 2.60 -21.89 7.88
N ALA A 170 2.37 -22.45 9.06
CA ALA A 170 3.39 -23.27 9.72
C ALA A 170 3.62 -24.57 8.95
N ALA A 171 4.86 -24.83 8.58
CA ALA A 171 5.25 -26.01 7.83
C ALA A 171 6.62 -26.55 8.27
N LYS A 172 7.00 -27.69 7.71
CA LYS A 172 8.32 -28.32 7.89
C LYS A 172 8.88 -28.72 6.53
N THR A 173 10.18 -28.61 6.38
CA THR A 173 10.89 -29.05 5.18
C THR A 173 10.89 -30.58 5.07
N LEU A 174 10.85 -31.10 3.84
CA LEU A 174 10.94 -32.54 3.55
C LEU A 174 12.37 -33.04 3.25
N GLY A 175 13.34 -32.12 3.26
CA GLY A 175 14.74 -32.36 2.99
C GLY A 175 15.26 -31.51 1.82
N SER A 176 16.59 -31.55 1.60
CA SER A 176 17.28 -30.67 0.64
C SER A 176 16.91 -30.88 -0.84
N ASP A 177 16.36 -32.04 -1.18
CA ASP A 177 15.98 -32.35 -2.58
C ASP A 177 14.47 -32.14 -2.84
N ALA A 178 13.70 -31.79 -1.82
CA ALA A 178 12.26 -31.62 -1.92
C ALA A 178 11.90 -30.19 -2.33
N ALA A 179 11.13 -30.07 -3.41
CA ALA A 179 10.49 -28.82 -3.81
C ALA A 179 9.08 -28.67 -3.19
N GLU A 180 8.91 -29.14 -1.95
CA GLU A 180 7.69 -29.09 -1.18
C GLU A 180 7.98 -28.92 0.31
N VAL A 181 7.01 -28.40 1.05
CA VAL A 181 6.97 -28.42 2.51
C VAL A 181 5.70 -29.15 2.98
N GLU A 182 5.72 -29.66 4.18
CA GLU A 182 4.60 -30.35 4.83
C GLU A 182 4.03 -29.48 5.95
N MET A 183 2.74 -29.19 5.85
CA MET A 183 1.97 -28.51 6.89
C MET A 183 1.76 -29.43 8.11
N THR A 184 1.28 -28.87 9.20
CA THR A 184 1.05 -29.60 10.46
C THR A 184 0.03 -30.73 10.34
N ASP A 185 -0.87 -30.67 9.38
CA ASP A 185 -1.90 -31.70 9.07
C ASP A 185 -1.46 -32.73 8.01
N GLY A 186 -0.20 -32.64 7.54
CA GLY A 186 0.34 -33.52 6.52
C GLY A 186 0.10 -33.04 5.07
N THR A 187 -0.61 -31.94 4.87
CA THR A 187 -0.81 -31.35 3.54
C THR A 187 0.53 -30.88 2.96
N ARG A 188 0.80 -31.21 1.71
CA ARG A 188 2.01 -30.77 0.99
C ARG A 188 1.76 -29.52 0.20
N MET A 189 2.68 -28.55 0.34
CA MET A 189 2.64 -27.28 -0.36
C MET A 189 3.89 -27.15 -1.24
N PRO A 190 3.72 -26.87 -2.55
CA PRO A 190 4.84 -26.82 -3.47
C PRO A 190 5.69 -25.56 -3.29
N LEU A 191 6.98 -25.67 -3.62
CA LEU A 191 7.95 -24.58 -3.64
C LEU A 191 8.44 -24.34 -5.08
N PRO A 192 9.04 -23.17 -5.37
CA PRO A 192 9.64 -22.86 -6.68
C PRO A 192 10.79 -23.81 -7.06
N GLY A 193 11.41 -24.42 -6.07
CA GLY A 193 12.52 -25.34 -6.21
C GLY A 193 12.93 -25.96 -4.87
N PRO A 194 13.88 -26.88 -4.85
CA PRO A 194 14.38 -27.50 -3.64
C PRO A 194 15.08 -26.46 -2.76
N VAL A 195 14.93 -26.64 -1.44
CA VAL A 195 15.57 -25.78 -0.42
C VAL A 195 16.68 -26.53 0.29
N THR A 196 17.81 -25.86 0.51
CA THR A 196 18.98 -26.45 1.18
C THR A 196 18.80 -26.41 2.72
N LEU A 197 17.81 -27.16 3.22
CA LEU A 197 17.50 -27.27 4.63
C LEU A 197 17.33 -28.74 5.03
N GLU A 198 17.68 -29.06 6.28
CA GLU A 198 17.50 -30.41 6.83
C GLU A 198 16.01 -30.76 6.90
N LYS A 199 15.71 -32.05 6.75
CA LYS A 199 14.34 -32.56 6.90
C LYS A 199 13.78 -32.27 8.29
N GLY A 200 12.55 -31.76 8.33
CA GLY A 200 11.86 -31.44 9.58
C GLY A 200 12.20 -30.05 10.14
N THR A 201 12.99 -29.23 9.44
CA THR A 201 13.26 -27.85 9.86
C THR A 201 11.96 -27.05 9.83
N PRO A 202 11.57 -26.39 10.96
CA PRO A 202 10.39 -25.55 11.00
C PRO A 202 10.55 -24.31 10.11
N VAL A 203 9.58 -24.07 9.25
CA VAL A 203 9.54 -22.93 8.33
C VAL A 203 8.14 -22.32 8.30
N THR A 204 8.03 -21.08 7.85
CA THR A 204 6.75 -20.44 7.53
C THR A 204 6.60 -20.37 6.01
N TYR A 205 5.60 -21.06 5.49
CA TYR A 205 5.25 -21.02 4.08
C TYR A 205 4.35 -19.83 3.81
N GLY A 206 4.68 -19.00 2.84
CA GLY A 206 3.92 -17.82 2.44
C GLY A 206 3.36 -17.96 1.03
N ILE A 207 2.05 -17.72 0.86
CA ILE A 207 1.41 -17.67 -0.46
C ILE A 207 0.30 -16.63 -0.47
N ARG A 208 0.28 -15.77 -1.48
CA ARG A 208 -0.76 -14.75 -1.57
C ARG A 208 -2.09 -15.33 -2.03
N PRO A 209 -3.23 -14.83 -1.55
CA PRO A 209 -4.57 -15.33 -1.88
C PRO A 209 -4.87 -15.44 -3.38
N GLN A 210 -4.35 -14.52 -4.20
CA GLN A 210 -4.53 -14.53 -5.66
C GLN A 210 -3.64 -15.52 -6.42
N HIS A 211 -2.74 -16.21 -5.73
CA HIS A 211 -1.87 -17.21 -6.33
C HIS A 211 -2.38 -18.66 -6.12
N PHE A 212 -3.67 -18.78 -5.82
CA PHE A 212 -4.38 -20.04 -5.87
C PHE A 212 -5.27 -20.11 -7.13
N THR A 213 -5.42 -21.30 -7.65
CA THR A 213 -6.41 -21.63 -8.68
C THR A 213 -7.34 -22.73 -8.17
N VAL A 214 -8.59 -22.71 -8.62
CA VAL A 214 -9.53 -23.82 -8.42
C VAL A 214 -9.42 -24.74 -9.63
N SER A 215 -9.33 -26.05 -9.40
CA SER A 215 -9.15 -27.07 -10.43
C SER A 215 -9.88 -28.35 -10.04
N ASP A 216 -9.86 -29.36 -10.92
CA ASP A 216 -10.48 -30.65 -10.65
C ASP A 216 -9.63 -31.55 -9.74
N THR A 217 -8.37 -31.18 -9.52
CA THR A 217 -7.41 -31.92 -8.68
C THR A 217 -6.56 -30.95 -7.88
N GLY A 218 -6.03 -31.38 -6.74
CA GLY A 218 -5.20 -30.54 -5.89
C GLY A 218 -5.45 -30.76 -4.41
N ILE A 219 -5.31 -29.71 -3.63
CA ILE A 219 -5.54 -29.72 -2.19
C ILE A 219 -7.05 -29.60 -1.94
N ASN A 220 -7.61 -30.58 -1.24
CA ASN A 220 -9.02 -30.56 -0.85
C ASN A 220 -9.26 -29.45 0.18
N ALA A 221 -10.23 -28.58 -0.08
CA ALA A 221 -10.55 -27.42 0.75
C ALA A 221 -12.08 -27.26 0.87
N GLU A 222 -12.55 -27.10 2.10
CA GLU A 222 -13.95 -26.75 2.39
C GLU A 222 -14.11 -25.22 2.38
N ILE A 223 -15.09 -24.71 1.64
CA ILE A 223 -15.40 -23.27 1.66
C ILE A 223 -16.11 -22.92 2.97
N VAL A 224 -15.48 -22.07 3.78
CA VAL A 224 -16.04 -21.56 5.04
C VAL A 224 -16.86 -20.30 4.78
N LEU A 225 -16.35 -19.39 3.92
CA LEU A 225 -16.98 -18.11 3.63
C LEU A 225 -16.72 -17.72 2.17
N VAL A 226 -17.70 -17.05 1.56
CA VAL A 226 -17.60 -16.44 0.23
C VAL A 226 -17.95 -14.97 0.34
N GLU A 227 -17.04 -14.08 -0.04
CA GLU A 227 -17.23 -12.64 -0.05
C GLU A 227 -17.08 -12.10 -1.48
N PRO A 228 -18.22 -11.83 -2.19
CA PRO A 228 -18.15 -11.23 -3.52
C PRO A 228 -17.70 -9.78 -3.43
N THR A 229 -16.64 -9.42 -4.16
CA THR A 229 -16.09 -8.04 -4.22
C THR A 229 -16.42 -7.31 -5.54
N GLY A 230 -17.24 -7.93 -6.39
CA GLY A 230 -17.73 -7.39 -7.65
C GLY A 230 -17.07 -8.03 -8.87
N ASP A 231 -15.79 -7.84 -9.07
CA ASP A 231 -15.00 -8.43 -10.16
C ASP A 231 -14.24 -9.71 -9.73
N SER A 232 -14.18 -9.95 -8.43
CA SER A 232 -13.55 -11.11 -7.80
C SER A 232 -14.41 -11.65 -6.66
N GLN A 233 -14.01 -12.79 -6.13
CA GLN A 233 -14.53 -13.38 -4.91
C GLN A 233 -13.37 -13.68 -3.97
N GLU A 234 -13.52 -13.27 -2.73
CA GLU A 234 -12.62 -13.65 -1.65
C GLU A 234 -13.23 -14.83 -0.92
N LEU A 235 -12.49 -15.93 -0.83
CA LEU A 235 -12.91 -17.14 -0.14
C LEU A 235 -12.07 -17.32 1.11
N VAL A 236 -12.71 -17.69 2.21
CA VAL A 236 -12.02 -18.36 3.31
C VAL A 236 -12.29 -19.85 3.14
N VAL A 237 -11.22 -20.62 2.96
CA VAL A 237 -11.31 -22.07 2.80
C VAL A 237 -10.55 -22.79 3.92
N ARG A 238 -11.01 -23.96 4.32
CA ARG A 238 -10.38 -24.79 5.33
C ARG A 238 -9.69 -25.98 4.68
N VAL A 239 -8.39 -26.11 4.94
CA VAL A 239 -7.55 -27.25 4.57
C VAL A 239 -7.12 -27.93 5.88
N GLY A 240 -7.60 -29.13 6.13
CA GLY A 240 -7.40 -29.77 7.42
C GLY A 240 -7.95 -28.95 8.58
N GLN A 241 -7.05 -28.40 9.41
CA GLN A 241 -7.39 -27.51 10.53
C GLN A 241 -7.02 -26.04 10.28
N THR A 242 -6.48 -25.72 9.10
CA THR A 242 -5.95 -24.39 8.77
C THR A 242 -6.90 -23.66 7.83
N GLU A 243 -7.22 -22.42 8.15
CA GLU A 243 -7.99 -21.54 7.26
C GLU A 243 -7.04 -20.74 6.38
N LEU A 244 -7.38 -20.61 5.10
CA LEU A 244 -6.64 -19.91 4.05
C LEU A 244 -7.57 -18.92 3.37
N SER A 245 -7.01 -17.76 3.00
CA SER A 245 -7.68 -16.83 2.10
C SER A 245 -7.30 -17.16 0.64
N VAL A 246 -8.29 -17.18 -0.23
CA VAL A 246 -8.15 -17.42 -1.68
C VAL A 246 -8.90 -16.33 -2.44
N VAL A 247 -8.30 -15.75 -3.46
CA VAL A 247 -8.96 -14.76 -4.34
C VAL A 247 -9.13 -15.35 -5.73
N LEU A 248 -10.39 -15.39 -6.19
CA LEU A 248 -10.74 -15.86 -7.52
C LEU A 248 -11.25 -14.72 -8.39
N HIS A 249 -10.68 -14.55 -9.57
CA HIS A 249 -11.12 -13.56 -10.57
C HIS A 249 -12.16 -14.12 -11.56
N ASN A 250 -12.81 -15.21 -11.19
CA ASN A 250 -13.90 -15.78 -11.98
C ASN A 250 -15.23 -15.63 -11.22
N ARG A 251 -16.34 -15.73 -11.97
CA ARG A 251 -17.69 -15.69 -11.43
C ARG A 251 -18.26 -17.08 -11.19
N ALA A 252 -17.44 -18.03 -10.72
CA ALA A 252 -17.97 -19.32 -10.30
C ALA A 252 -18.99 -19.10 -9.16
N ILE A 253 -20.14 -19.74 -9.26
CA ILE A 253 -21.13 -19.72 -8.18
C ILE A 253 -20.67 -20.75 -7.16
N LEU A 254 -20.08 -20.26 -6.08
CA LEU A 254 -19.56 -21.06 -4.97
C LEU A 254 -20.35 -20.73 -3.69
N SER A 255 -20.52 -21.72 -2.83
CA SER A 255 -21.28 -21.58 -1.58
C SER A 255 -20.49 -22.13 -0.39
N ALA A 256 -20.72 -21.55 0.78
CA ALA A 256 -20.17 -22.09 2.03
C ALA A 256 -20.62 -23.52 2.25
N GLY A 257 -19.74 -24.39 2.72
CA GLY A 257 -19.93 -25.82 2.90
C GLY A 257 -19.59 -26.65 1.65
N GLU A 258 -19.36 -26.05 0.49
CA GLU A 258 -18.89 -26.78 -0.69
C GLU A 258 -17.41 -27.16 -0.54
N THR A 259 -17.06 -28.29 -1.15
CA THR A 259 -15.68 -28.75 -1.23
C THR A 259 -15.14 -28.48 -2.62
N ILE A 260 -13.96 -27.85 -2.68
CA ILE A 260 -13.23 -27.53 -3.90
C ILE A 260 -11.81 -28.07 -3.82
N PHE A 261 -11.15 -28.18 -4.97
CA PHE A 261 -9.72 -28.41 -5.02
C PHE A 261 -9.01 -27.12 -5.37
N ILE A 262 -8.02 -26.74 -4.54
CA ILE A 262 -7.18 -25.57 -4.77
C ILE A 262 -5.76 -26.01 -5.09
N ALA A 263 -5.11 -25.26 -6.00
CA ALA A 263 -3.72 -25.47 -6.36
C ALA A 263 -2.94 -24.14 -6.20
N PRO A 264 -1.95 -24.07 -5.30
CA PRO A 264 -1.08 -22.92 -5.18
C PRO A 264 -0.09 -22.88 -6.34
N ASP A 265 0.20 -21.68 -6.86
CA ASP A 265 1.28 -21.44 -7.81
C ASP A 265 2.64 -21.59 -7.11
N ALA A 266 3.31 -22.69 -7.36
CA ALA A 266 4.63 -22.98 -6.79
C ALA A 266 5.64 -21.85 -7.02
N GLY A 267 5.62 -21.24 -8.22
CA GLY A 267 6.54 -20.16 -8.60
C GLY A 267 6.34 -18.87 -7.80
N LYS A 268 5.23 -18.77 -7.04
CA LYS A 268 4.87 -17.61 -6.22
C LYS A 268 4.96 -17.89 -4.71
N ALA A 269 5.31 -19.12 -4.33
CA ALA A 269 5.49 -19.47 -2.94
C ALA A 269 6.74 -18.80 -2.35
N LEU A 270 6.61 -18.37 -1.11
CA LEU A 270 7.66 -17.75 -0.33
C LEU A 270 7.96 -18.63 0.89
N LEU A 271 9.21 -18.63 1.35
CA LEU A 271 9.59 -19.38 2.53
C LEU A 271 10.33 -18.46 3.52
N PHE A 272 9.99 -18.57 4.79
CA PHE A 272 10.58 -17.76 5.85
C PHE A 272 11.06 -18.66 7.00
N ASP A 273 12.15 -18.26 7.63
CA ASP A 273 12.58 -18.87 8.90
C ASP A 273 11.57 -18.54 10.00
N THR A 274 11.08 -19.57 10.69
CA THR A 274 9.99 -19.40 11.68
C THR A 274 10.41 -18.57 12.89
N ARG A 275 11.71 -18.53 13.27
CA ARG A 275 12.18 -17.82 14.44
C ARG A 275 12.51 -16.36 14.17
N SER A 276 13.23 -16.10 13.09
CA SER A 276 13.67 -14.75 12.73
C SER A 276 12.69 -14.04 11.82
N GLY A 277 11.77 -14.77 11.18
CA GLY A 277 10.92 -14.27 10.12
C GLY A 277 11.66 -13.93 8.81
N ALA A 278 12.98 -14.15 8.73
CA ALA A 278 13.78 -13.80 7.57
C ALA A 278 13.42 -14.65 6.35
N ARG A 279 13.49 -14.05 5.16
CA ARG A 279 13.25 -14.73 3.88
C ARG A 279 14.30 -15.81 3.64
N LEU A 280 13.87 -17.03 3.37
CA LEU A 280 14.70 -18.15 2.89
C LEU A 280 14.64 -18.22 1.35
N ARG A 281 15.79 -18.38 0.70
CA ARG A 281 15.92 -18.42 -0.78
C ARG A 281 16.59 -19.70 -1.23
#